data_293187bd75c16a802253b0cdf5f7f610
#
_entry.id   293187bd75c16a802253b0cdf5f7f610
#
_cell.length_a   1.000
_cell.length_b   1.000
_cell.length_c   1.000
_cell.angle_alpha   90.00
_cell.angle_beta   90.00
_cell.angle_gamma   90.00
#
_symmetry.space_group_name_H-M   'P 1'
#
loop_
_entity.id
_entity.type
_entity.pdbx_description
1 polymer ?
#
loop_
_entity_poly.entity_id
_entity_poly.type
_entity_poly.pdbx_seq_one_letter_code
_entity_poly.pdbx_strand_id
1 'polypeptide(L)'
;MDLSNTKDVILALRQRLEPIQRAGLLKDAHEKYSPSARNASVLIALFDENNETYLSFIRRASTLRAHSGEIAFPGGATDASDVSPIVTALREAQEEIGLAPSRVEVLGIMPPVFTVVSNFLITPVVAYLPKGPGTLQLQVSEVAEIIFLPLQGLADPSIYHTEQWIRADVPHTVYFFDYGAYRIWGATARMLTMLLELLRDAY
;
A
#
# COMPACT_ATOMS: atom_id res chain seq x y z
N MET A 1 20.32 -2.91 5.80
CA MET A 1 19.77 -4.23 5.38
C MET A 1 19.78 -4.29 3.85
N ASP A 2 20.10 -5.43 3.28
CA ASP A 2 19.97 -5.65 1.85
C ASP A 2 18.48 -5.91 1.51
N LEU A 3 17.86 -4.95 0.84
CA LEU A 3 16.43 -5.01 0.48
C LEU A 3 16.14 -5.93 -0.71
N SER A 4 17.18 -6.46 -1.38
CA SER A 4 17.01 -7.51 -2.38
C SER A 4 16.76 -8.87 -1.74
N ASN A 5 17.28 -9.12 -0.53
CA ASN A 5 17.08 -10.37 0.19
C ASN A 5 15.69 -10.47 0.82
N THR A 6 14.78 -11.14 0.14
CA THR A 6 13.37 -11.27 0.57
C THR A 6 13.23 -11.89 1.96
N LYS A 7 14.07 -12.87 2.34
CA LYS A 7 13.98 -13.49 3.67
C LYS A 7 14.25 -12.51 4.80
N ASP A 8 15.28 -11.68 4.64
CA ASP A 8 15.65 -10.67 5.63
C ASP A 8 14.59 -9.57 5.71
N VAL A 9 14.05 -9.15 4.55
CA VAL A 9 12.94 -8.19 4.47
C VAL A 9 11.71 -8.71 5.22
N ILE A 10 11.27 -9.93 4.95
CA ILE A 10 10.09 -10.54 5.58
C ILE A 10 10.31 -10.72 7.10
N LEU A 11 11.51 -11.15 7.52
CA LEU A 11 11.83 -11.29 8.94
C LEU A 11 11.74 -9.93 9.67
N ALA A 12 12.31 -8.88 9.09
CA ALA A 12 12.27 -7.54 9.65
C ALA A 12 10.83 -6.99 9.73
N LEU A 13 10.02 -7.20 8.70
CA LEU A 13 8.61 -6.78 8.70
C LEU A 13 7.79 -7.49 9.77
N ARG A 14 7.95 -8.81 9.94
CA ARG A 14 7.25 -9.58 10.99
C ARG A 14 7.55 -9.09 12.40
N GLN A 15 8.74 -8.56 12.64
CA GLN A 15 9.14 -8.05 13.96
C GLN A 15 8.62 -6.64 14.25
N ARG A 16 8.24 -5.87 13.25
CA ARG A 16 7.98 -4.43 13.35
C ARG A 16 6.58 -3.99 12.99
N LEU A 17 5.90 -4.80 12.21
CA LEU A 17 4.49 -4.53 11.89
C LEU A 17 3.62 -4.72 13.14
N GLU A 18 2.58 -3.91 13.23
CA GLU A 18 1.59 -4.05 14.29
C GLU A 18 0.86 -5.41 14.14
N PRO A 19 0.65 -6.11 15.25
CA PRO A 19 -0.12 -7.35 15.22
C PRO A 19 -1.53 -7.10 14.69
N ILE A 20 -2.02 -8.05 13.89
CA ILE A 20 -3.34 -8.05 13.26
C ILE A 20 -4.49 -7.76 14.26
N GLN A 21 -4.28 -8.04 15.53
CA GLN A 21 -5.29 -8.00 16.59
C GLN A 21 -5.40 -6.65 17.32
N ARG A 22 -4.65 -5.61 16.92
CA ARG A 22 -4.69 -4.30 17.59
C ARG A 22 -5.94 -3.51 17.16
N ALA A 23 -7.09 -3.88 17.73
CA ALA A 23 -8.40 -3.30 17.42
C ALA A 23 -8.56 -1.79 17.67
N GLY A 24 -7.62 -1.14 18.39
CA GLY A 24 -7.68 0.27 18.77
C GLY A 24 -7.18 1.24 17.71
N LEU A 25 -6.31 0.81 16.78
CA LEU A 25 -5.63 1.72 15.82
C LEU A 25 -6.59 2.56 14.97
N LEU A 26 -7.69 1.97 14.50
CA LEU A 26 -8.66 2.71 13.69
C LEU A 26 -9.45 3.73 14.53
N LYS A 27 -9.83 3.38 15.76
CA LYS A 27 -10.55 4.28 16.65
C LYS A 27 -9.70 5.51 16.98
N ASP A 28 -8.46 5.29 17.41
CA ASP A 28 -7.52 6.36 17.74
C ASP A 28 -7.24 7.26 16.53
N ALA A 29 -7.14 6.68 15.34
CA ALA A 29 -6.95 7.43 14.11
C ALA A 29 -8.19 8.25 13.71
N HIS A 30 -9.42 7.73 13.89
CA HIS A 30 -10.65 8.49 13.68
C HIS A 30 -10.75 9.67 14.62
N GLU A 31 -10.43 9.48 15.91
CA GLU A 31 -10.41 10.56 16.89
C GLU A 31 -9.38 11.63 16.53
N LYS A 32 -8.20 11.22 16.04
CA LYS A 32 -7.09 12.11 15.69
C LYS A 32 -7.34 12.92 14.41
N TYR A 33 -7.88 12.29 13.36
CA TYR A 33 -7.92 12.91 12.01
C TYR A 33 -9.31 13.39 11.61
N SER A 34 -10.31 12.51 11.60
CA SER A 34 -11.69 12.85 11.23
C SER A 34 -12.65 11.75 11.69
N PRO A 35 -13.59 12.06 12.60
CA PRO A 35 -14.64 11.10 13.00
C PRO A 35 -15.53 10.62 11.85
N SER A 36 -15.64 11.41 10.78
CA SER A 36 -16.45 11.10 9.60
C SER A 36 -15.68 10.46 8.44
N ALA A 37 -14.39 10.16 8.62
CA ALA A 37 -13.60 9.51 7.59
C ALA A 37 -14.16 8.11 7.27
N ARG A 38 -14.23 7.79 5.97
CA ARG A 38 -14.58 6.45 5.52
C ARG A 38 -13.37 5.53 5.64
N ASN A 39 -13.59 4.29 6.02
CA ASN A 39 -12.53 3.30 6.08
C ASN A 39 -12.22 2.74 4.69
N ALA A 40 -10.94 2.50 4.46
CA ALA A 40 -10.43 1.80 3.29
C ALA A 40 -9.23 0.93 3.70
N SER A 41 -8.87 -0.03 2.88
CA SER A 41 -7.65 -0.81 3.08
C SER A 41 -6.99 -1.12 1.76
N VAL A 42 -5.65 -1.21 1.79
CA VAL A 42 -4.84 -1.57 0.63
C VAL A 42 -3.92 -2.73 0.96
N LEU A 43 -3.57 -3.53 -0.03
CA LEU A 43 -2.64 -4.64 0.10
C LEU A 43 -1.26 -4.25 -0.43
N ILE A 44 -0.28 -4.20 0.47
CA ILE A 44 1.14 -4.05 0.12
C ILE A 44 1.73 -5.45 0.05
N ALA A 45 1.70 -6.05 -1.14
CA ALA A 45 2.14 -7.42 -1.35
C ALA A 45 3.58 -7.47 -1.86
N LEU A 46 4.43 -8.20 -1.10
CA LEU A 46 5.82 -8.48 -1.45
C LEU A 46 5.96 -9.91 -1.97
N PHE A 47 6.86 -10.12 -2.91
CA PHE A 47 7.22 -11.46 -3.39
C PHE A 47 8.68 -11.48 -3.84
N ASP A 48 9.23 -12.71 -3.94
CA ASP A 48 10.54 -12.96 -4.52
C ASP A 48 10.42 -13.29 -6.00
N GLU A 49 11.23 -12.66 -6.81
CA GLU A 49 11.44 -13.03 -8.21
C GLU A 49 12.94 -12.90 -8.54
N ASN A 50 13.55 -13.98 -8.98
CA ASN A 50 14.98 -14.03 -9.32
C ASN A 50 15.93 -13.59 -8.20
N ASN A 51 15.63 -13.93 -6.95
CA ASN A 51 16.33 -13.51 -5.73
C ASN A 51 16.31 -11.98 -5.49
N GLU A 52 15.28 -11.32 -5.93
CA GLU A 52 15.03 -9.90 -5.65
C GLU A 52 13.62 -9.71 -5.12
N THR A 53 13.47 -8.81 -4.15
CA THR A 53 12.16 -8.51 -3.55
C THR A 53 11.42 -7.47 -4.39
N TYR A 54 10.20 -7.81 -4.80
CA TYR A 54 9.30 -6.92 -5.53
C TYR A 54 8.09 -6.52 -4.71
N LEU A 55 7.55 -5.34 -5.02
CA LEU A 55 6.25 -4.84 -4.59
C LEU A 55 5.28 -4.82 -5.77
N SER A 56 4.01 -5.18 -5.51
CA SER A 56 2.95 -5.07 -6.50
C SER A 56 2.17 -3.76 -6.36
N PHE A 57 1.92 -3.11 -7.50
CA PHE A 57 1.08 -1.94 -7.64
C PHE A 57 0.09 -2.14 -8.78
N ILE A 58 -0.90 -1.28 -8.84
CA ILE A 58 -1.81 -1.15 -9.99
C ILE A 58 -1.72 0.27 -10.56
N ARG A 59 -1.95 0.39 -11.88
CA ARG A 59 -2.35 1.65 -12.49
C ARG A 59 -3.86 1.66 -12.61
N ARG A 60 -4.51 2.64 -12.00
CA ARG A 60 -5.96 2.78 -12.07
C ARG A 60 -6.42 3.12 -13.50
N ALA A 61 -7.56 2.58 -13.91
CA ALA A 61 -8.08 2.82 -15.25
C ALA A 61 -8.37 4.32 -15.48
N SER A 62 -8.09 4.81 -16.70
CA SER A 62 -8.30 6.20 -17.08
C SER A 62 -9.77 6.60 -17.15
N THR A 63 -10.67 5.63 -17.17
CA THR A 63 -12.13 5.81 -17.18
C THR A 63 -12.72 6.15 -15.82
N LEU A 64 -11.96 5.97 -14.74
CA LEU A 64 -12.44 6.26 -13.39
C LEU A 64 -12.60 7.77 -13.16
N ARG A 65 -13.64 8.16 -12.41
CA ARG A 65 -13.94 9.58 -12.10
C ARG A 65 -12.92 10.23 -11.17
N ALA A 66 -12.25 9.43 -10.34
CA ALA A 66 -11.25 9.90 -9.37
C ALA A 66 -9.99 9.05 -9.46
N HIS A 67 -8.82 9.67 -9.24
CA HIS A 67 -7.53 9.00 -9.25
C HIS A 67 -7.21 8.22 -10.54
N SER A 68 -7.72 8.72 -11.67
CA SER A 68 -7.54 8.15 -12.99
C SER A 68 -6.06 8.12 -13.39
N GLY A 69 -5.56 6.93 -13.80
CA GLY A 69 -4.18 6.75 -14.24
C GLY A 69 -3.13 6.78 -13.12
N GLU A 70 -3.52 7.02 -11.87
CA GLU A 70 -2.61 7.00 -10.73
C GLU A 70 -2.12 5.59 -10.41
N ILE A 71 -0.90 5.51 -9.85
CA ILE A 71 -0.34 4.27 -9.34
C ILE A 71 -0.73 4.13 -7.87
N ALA A 72 -1.29 2.98 -7.51
CA ALA A 72 -1.76 2.67 -6.18
C ALA A 72 -1.40 1.23 -5.78
N PHE A 73 -1.46 0.94 -4.49
CA PHE A 73 -1.59 -0.45 -4.04
C PHE A 73 -3.00 -0.94 -4.32
N PRO A 74 -3.22 -2.22 -4.65
CA PRO A 74 -4.56 -2.80 -4.76
C PRO A 74 -5.35 -2.55 -3.48
N GLY A 75 -6.61 -2.11 -3.61
CA GLY A 75 -7.42 -1.82 -2.44
C GLY A 75 -8.55 -0.83 -2.69
N GLY A 76 -9.43 -0.70 -1.69
CA GLY A 76 -10.60 0.13 -1.79
C GLY A 76 -11.32 0.35 -0.47
N ALA A 77 -12.57 0.80 -0.57
CA ALA A 77 -13.42 1.11 0.57
C ALA A 77 -13.82 -0.16 1.34
N THR A 78 -13.93 -0.03 2.66
CA THR A 78 -14.45 -1.10 3.50
C THR A 78 -15.95 -1.25 3.28
N ASP A 79 -16.40 -2.44 2.93
CA ASP A 79 -17.80 -2.81 2.83
C ASP A 79 -18.39 -3.19 4.20
N ALA A 80 -19.72 -3.12 4.31
CA ALA A 80 -20.41 -3.47 5.57
C ALA A 80 -20.20 -4.94 6.00
N SER A 81 -19.88 -5.82 5.06
CA SER A 81 -19.57 -7.23 5.30
C SER A 81 -18.12 -7.49 5.70
N ASP A 82 -17.22 -6.51 5.52
CA ASP A 82 -15.81 -6.67 5.84
C ASP A 82 -15.57 -6.58 7.36
N VAL A 83 -15.25 -7.70 7.97
CA VAL A 83 -15.06 -7.79 9.43
C VAL A 83 -13.71 -7.19 9.91
N SER A 84 -12.80 -6.87 9.00
CA SER A 84 -11.50 -6.28 9.32
C SER A 84 -10.85 -5.61 8.10
N PRO A 85 -9.85 -4.73 8.32
CA PRO A 85 -9.05 -4.14 7.23
C PRO A 85 -8.38 -5.19 6.34
N ILE A 86 -8.01 -6.34 6.91
CA ILE A 86 -7.39 -7.44 6.17
C ILE A 86 -8.38 -8.04 5.17
N VAL A 87 -9.63 -8.26 5.60
CA VAL A 87 -10.68 -8.78 4.71
C VAL A 87 -10.93 -7.81 3.57
N THR A 88 -11.05 -6.51 3.84
CA THR A 88 -11.16 -5.48 2.81
C THR A 88 -10.01 -5.55 1.80
N ALA A 89 -8.75 -5.53 2.26
CA ALA A 89 -7.59 -5.51 1.38
C ALA A 89 -7.49 -6.77 0.50
N LEU A 90 -7.82 -7.94 1.05
CA LEU A 90 -7.80 -9.21 0.31
C LEU A 90 -8.94 -9.31 -0.69
N ARG A 91 -10.15 -8.86 -0.33
CA ARG A 91 -11.30 -8.81 -1.23
C ARG A 91 -11.02 -7.91 -2.42
N GLU A 92 -10.58 -6.68 -2.17
CA GLU A 92 -10.27 -5.70 -3.21
C GLU A 92 -9.14 -6.20 -4.15
N ALA A 93 -8.07 -6.78 -3.60
CA ALA A 93 -6.99 -7.35 -4.42
C ALA A 93 -7.48 -8.52 -5.27
N GLN A 94 -8.43 -9.32 -4.78
CA GLN A 94 -9.05 -10.38 -5.57
C GLN A 94 -9.94 -9.81 -6.68
N GLU A 95 -10.71 -8.79 -6.41
CA GLU A 95 -11.61 -8.13 -7.36
C GLU A 95 -10.83 -7.38 -8.45
N GLU A 96 -9.83 -6.59 -8.07
CA GLU A 96 -9.08 -5.73 -8.99
C GLU A 96 -8.07 -6.50 -9.87
N ILE A 97 -7.36 -7.48 -9.28
CA ILE A 97 -6.25 -8.17 -9.97
C ILE A 97 -6.32 -9.70 -9.93
N GLY A 98 -7.40 -10.29 -9.41
CA GLY A 98 -7.56 -11.74 -9.34
C GLY A 98 -6.60 -12.44 -8.37
N LEU A 99 -5.99 -11.73 -7.42
CA LEU A 99 -5.09 -12.32 -6.45
C LEU A 99 -5.88 -13.16 -5.43
N ALA A 100 -5.74 -14.48 -5.52
CA ALA A 100 -6.44 -15.37 -4.60
C ALA A 100 -5.96 -15.21 -3.15
N PRO A 101 -6.85 -14.99 -2.16
CA PRO A 101 -6.47 -14.84 -0.76
C PRO A 101 -5.65 -16.00 -0.19
N SER A 102 -5.85 -17.22 -0.71
CA SER A 102 -5.08 -18.42 -0.31
C SER A 102 -3.60 -18.38 -0.70
N ARG A 103 -3.18 -17.44 -1.53
CA ARG A 103 -1.77 -17.20 -1.90
C ARG A 103 -1.09 -16.17 -1.01
N VAL A 104 -1.87 -15.47 -0.18
CA VAL A 104 -1.42 -14.31 0.59
C VAL A 104 -1.14 -14.70 2.03
N GLU A 105 0.07 -14.48 2.48
CA GLU A 105 0.48 -14.56 3.88
C GLU A 105 0.51 -13.16 4.47
N VAL A 106 -0.46 -12.80 5.30
CA VAL A 106 -0.50 -11.49 5.95
C VAL A 106 0.58 -11.43 7.03
N LEU A 107 1.46 -10.44 6.94
CA LEU A 107 2.55 -10.20 7.90
C LEU A 107 2.10 -9.28 9.05
N GLY A 108 1.24 -8.31 8.77
CA GLY A 108 0.73 -7.35 9.74
C GLY A 108 0.12 -6.12 9.06
N ILE A 109 -0.13 -5.10 9.86
CA ILE A 109 -0.67 -3.82 9.38
C ILE A 109 0.26 -2.66 9.77
N MET A 110 0.21 -1.59 9.00
CA MET A 110 0.84 -0.32 9.36
C MET A 110 -0.20 0.68 9.90
N PRO A 111 0.24 1.73 10.59
CA PRO A 111 -0.64 2.81 11.02
C PRO A 111 -1.44 3.37 9.84
N PRO A 112 -2.73 3.69 10.03
CA PRO A 112 -3.56 4.18 8.94
C PRO A 112 -3.13 5.57 8.45
N VAL A 113 -3.32 5.82 7.16
CA VAL A 113 -3.04 7.09 6.48
C VAL A 113 -4.35 7.79 6.17
N PHE A 114 -4.49 9.03 6.65
CA PHE A 114 -5.65 9.86 6.36
C PHE A 114 -5.44 10.64 5.05
N THR A 115 -6.45 10.62 4.18
CA THR A 115 -6.48 11.37 2.92
C THR A 115 -7.47 12.52 3.01
N VAL A 116 -6.96 13.75 3.07
CA VAL A 116 -7.78 14.98 3.23
C VAL A 116 -8.74 15.18 2.06
N VAL A 117 -8.30 14.84 0.84
CA VAL A 117 -9.09 15.10 -0.39
C VAL A 117 -10.29 14.18 -0.50
N SER A 118 -10.10 12.91 -0.26
CA SER A 118 -11.13 11.86 -0.43
C SER A 118 -11.80 11.46 0.88
N ASN A 119 -11.35 12.02 2.02
CA ASN A 119 -11.84 11.74 3.37
C ASN A 119 -11.86 10.24 3.70
N PHE A 120 -10.76 9.55 3.33
CA PHE A 120 -10.55 8.15 3.70
C PHE A 120 -9.48 8.01 4.78
N LEU A 121 -9.69 7.05 5.65
CA LEU A 121 -8.70 6.50 6.55
C LEU A 121 -8.28 5.14 6.00
N ILE A 122 -7.08 5.08 5.41
CA ILE A 122 -6.59 3.92 4.67
C ILE A 122 -5.65 3.10 5.56
N THR A 123 -6.00 1.84 5.82
CA THR A 123 -5.14 0.90 6.54
C THR A 123 -4.29 0.10 5.57
N PRO A 124 -2.95 0.24 5.61
CA PRO A 124 -2.06 -0.60 4.80
C PRO A 124 -1.91 -1.98 5.44
N VAL A 125 -2.25 -3.02 4.69
CA VAL A 125 -2.04 -4.43 5.05
C VAL A 125 -0.80 -4.91 4.32
N VAL A 126 0.22 -5.32 5.07
CA VAL A 126 1.48 -5.82 4.50
C VAL A 126 1.44 -7.33 4.43
N ALA A 127 1.77 -7.88 3.28
CA ALA A 127 1.68 -9.30 3.03
C ALA A 127 2.85 -9.83 2.19
N TYR A 128 3.08 -11.14 2.27
CA TYR A 128 4.04 -11.86 1.47
C TYR A 128 3.32 -12.89 0.60
N LEU A 129 3.82 -13.08 -0.63
CA LEU A 129 3.34 -14.09 -1.58
C LEU A 129 4.41 -15.17 -1.74
N PRO A 130 4.39 -16.26 -0.92
CA PRO A 130 5.48 -17.26 -0.89
C PRO A 130 5.71 -18.00 -2.21
N LYS A 131 4.70 -18.02 -3.07
CA LYS A 131 4.73 -18.66 -4.39
C LYS A 131 4.61 -17.63 -5.53
N GLY A 132 5.00 -16.37 -5.26
CA GLY A 132 4.78 -15.26 -6.17
C GLY A 132 3.30 -14.95 -6.41
N PRO A 133 3.00 -13.93 -7.24
CA PRO A 133 1.62 -13.50 -7.49
C PRO A 133 0.80 -14.56 -8.26
N GLY A 134 1.47 -15.44 -9.03
CA GLY A 134 0.80 -16.40 -9.91
C GLY A 134 0.17 -15.74 -11.14
N THR A 135 -0.82 -16.40 -11.71
CA THR A 135 -1.58 -15.81 -12.83
C THR A 135 -2.58 -14.82 -12.28
N LEU A 136 -2.39 -13.54 -12.59
CA LEU A 136 -3.29 -12.46 -12.23
C LEU A 136 -4.25 -12.15 -13.38
N GLN A 137 -5.43 -11.62 -13.04
CA GLN A 137 -6.46 -11.27 -13.99
C GLN A 137 -7.00 -9.86 -13.66
N LEU A 138 -6.80 -8.93 -14.59
CA LEU A 138 -7.23 -7.54 -14.43
C LEU A 138 -8.75 -7.40 -14.50
N GLN A 139 -9.33 -6.65 -13.57
CA GLN A 139 -10.63 -6.04 -13.75
C GLN A 139 -10.46 -4.76 -14.58
N VAL A 140 -10.57 -4.88 -15.90
CA VAL A 140 -10.23 -3.81 -16.85
C VAL A 140 -11.03 -2.52 -16.70
N SER A 141 -12.19 -2.57 -16.04
CA SER A 141 -12.96 -1.36 -15.71
C SER A 141 -12.32 -0.51 -14.63
N GLU A 142 -11.43 -1.08 -13.80
CA GLU A 142 -10.81 -0.45 -12.63
C GLU A 142 -9.30 -0.37 -12.72
N VAL A 143 -8.67 -1.35 -13.35
CA VAL A 143 -7.21 -1.50 -13.43
C VAL A 143 -6.76 -1.55 -14.88
N ALA A 144 -5.87 -0.64 -15.26
CA ALA A 144 -5.27 -0.58 -16.59
C ALA A 144 -4.00 -1.46 -16.68
N GLU A 145 -3.26 -1.61 -15.58
CA GLU A 145 -1.95 -2.29 -15.56
C GLU A 145 -1.65 -2.81 -14.15
N ILE A 146 -1.02 -4.00 -14.06
CA ILE A 146 -0.34 -4.46 -12.84
C ILE A 146 1.14 -4.16 -13.00
N ILE A 147 1.75 -3.57 -11.98
CA ILE A 147 3.13 -3.09 -12.00
C ILE A 147 3.89 -3.78 -10.89
N PHE A 148 5.05 -4.36 -11.21
CA PHE A 148 5.97 -4.93 -10.23
C PHE A 148 7.25 -4.11 -10.21
N LEU A 149 7.61 -3.56 -9.04
CA LEU A 149 8.79 -2.74 -8.88
C LEU A 149 9.71 -3.33 -7.80
N PRO A 150 11.03 -3.37 -8.06
CA PRO A 150 11.99 -3.90 -7.11
C PRO A 150 12.09 -3.00 -5.87
N LEU A 151 11.99 -3.59 -4.69
CA LEU A 151 12.02 -2.88 -3.42
C LEU A 151 13.35 -2.12 -3.23
N GLN A 152 14.47 -2.73 -3.65
CA GLN A 152 15.78 -2.08 -3.60
C GLN A 152 15.83 -0.81 -4.45
N GLY A 153 15.23 -0.85 -5.66
CA GLY A 153 15.15 0.32 -6.54
C GLY A 153 14.25 1.43 -5.97
N LEU A 154 13.15 1.05 -5.32
CA LEU A 154 12.26 2.00 -4.65
C LEU A 154 12.90 2.66 -3.42
N ALA A 155 13.92 2.04 -2.83
CA ALA A 155 14.67 2.60 -1.70
C ALA A 155 15.77 3.58 -2.09
N ASP A 156 16.02 3.81 -3.38
CA ASP A 156 16.99 4.80 -3.87
C ASP A 156 16.51 6.21 -3.48
N PRO A 157 17.30 6.96 -2.70
CA PRO A 157 16.92 8.30 -2.28
C PRO A 157 16.83 9.29 -3.44
N SER A 158 17.45 9.01 -4.60
CA SER A 158 17.44 9.91 -5.77
C SER A 158 16.08 10.02 -6.45
N ILE A 159 15.20 9.02 -6.27
CA ILE A 159 13.86 9.01 -6.86
C ILE A 159 12.79 9.58 -5.92
N TYR A 160 13.15 9.86 -4.66
CA TYR A 160 12.25 10.33 -3.62
C TYR A 160 12.35 11.82 -3.41
N HIS A 161 11.21 12.51 -3.38
CA HIS A 161 11.13 13.90 -2.94
C HIS A 161 9.78 14.20 -2.28
N THR A 162 9.68 15.35 -1.64
CA THR A 162 8.44 15.85 -1.06
C THR A 162 8.17 17.27 -1.51
N GLU A 163 6.87 17.62 -1.60
CA GLU A 163 6.41 18.98 -1.87
C GLU A 163 5.48 19.45 -0.74
N GLN A 164 5.40 20.77 -0.54
CA GLN A 164 4.42 21.37 0.35
C GLN A 164 3.27 21.93 -0.47
N TRP A 165 2.10 21.32 -0.34
CA TRP A 165 0.88 21.80 -0.99
C TRP A 165 -0.01 22.50 0.02
N ILE A 166 -0.48 23.71 -0.31
CA ILE A 166 -1.38 24.48 0.56
C ILE A 166 -2.82 24.13 0.20
N ARG A 167 -3.60 23.72 1.19
CA ARG A 167 -5.02 23.47 1.06
C ARG A 167 -5.78 24.04 2.26
N ALA A 168 -6.78 24.89 2.01
CA ALA A 168 -7.50 25.63 3.04
C ALA A 168 -6.54 26.30 4.04
N ASP A 169 -5.50 26.97 3.51
CA ASP A 169 -4.44 27.67 4.24
C ASP A 169 -3.57 26.79 5.17
N VAL A 170 -3.68 25.46 5.05
CA VAL A 170 -2.88 24.51 5.79
C VAL A 170 -1.87 23.84 4.85
N PRO A 171 -0.56 23.85 5.18
CA PRO A 171 0.44 23.14 4.41
C PRO A 171 0.34 21.62 4.66
N HIS A 172 0.36 20.86 3.58
CA HIS A 172 0.38 19.40 3.59
C HIS A 172 1.61 18.90 2.85
N THR A 173 2.36 17.99 3.46
CA THR A 173 3.46 17.31 2.78
C THR A 173 2.93 16.25 1.84
N VAL A 174 3.27 16.37 0.57
CA VAL A 174 2.95 15.37 -0.47
C VAL A 174 4.23 14.64 -0.85
N TYR A 175 4.17 13.33 -0.89
CA TYR A 175 5.29 12.42 -1.12
C TYR A 175 5.31 11.96 -2.57
N PHE A 176 6.51 11.78 -3.14
CA PHE A 176 6.71 11.35 -4.52
C PHE A 176 7.87 10.35 -4.63
N PHE A 177 7.69 9.36 -5.50
CA PHE A 177 8.73 8.47 -6.00
C PHE A 177 8.64 8.45 -7.53
N ASP A 178 9.69 8.89 -8.21
CA ASP A 178 9.80 8.89 -9.66
C ASP A 178 10.71 7.74 -10.13
N TYR A 179 10.13 6.54 -10.33
CA TYR A 179 10.85 5.35 -10.74
C TYR A 179 10.66 5.07 -12.25
N GLY A 180 11.62 5.48 -13.06
CA GLY A 180 11.53 5.36 -14.52
C GLY A 180 10.32 6.10 -15.09
N ALA A 181 9.40 5.36 -15.73
CA ALA A 181 8.16 5.91 -16.25
C ALA A 181 7.01 5.97 -15.22
N TYR A 182 7.27 5.52 -14.00
CA TYR A 182 6.26 5.38 -12.94
C TYR A 182 6.42 6.50 -11.91
N ARG A 183 5.39 7.33 -11.78
CA ARG A 183 5.28 8.32 -10.70
C ARG A 183 4.30 7.80 -9.65
N ILE A 184 4.82 7.45 -8.48
CA ILE A 184 4.03 7.08 -7.30
C ILE A 184 3.96 8.33 -6.41
N TRP A 185 2.75 8.76 -6.01
CA TRP A 185 2.59 9.97 -5.23
C TRP A 185 1.46 9.89 -4.20
N GLY A 186 1.35 10.92 -3.36
CA GLY A 186 0.25 11.09 -2.41
C GLY A 186 0.20 10.00 -1.34
N ALA A 187 -0.99 9.42 -1.11
CA ALA A 187 -1.19 8.40 -0.07
C ALA A 187 -0.38 7.14 -0.33
N THR A 188 -0.27 6.70 -1.59
CA THR A 188 0.52 5.52 -1.97
C THR A 188 2.01 5.74 -1.66
N ALA A 189 2.56 6.89 -2.04
CA ALA A 189 3.95 7.24 -1.73
C ALA A 189 4.16 7.40 -0.21
N ARG A 190 3.20 7.95 0.54
CA ARG A 190 3.30 8.03 2.00
C ARG A 190 3.37 6.62 2.63
N MET A 191 2.51 5.69 2.20
CA MET A 191 2.54 4.30 2.67
C MET A 191 3.84 3.59 2.29
N LEU A 192 4.36 3.82 1.07
CA LEU A 192 5.67 3.30 0.65
C LEU A 192 6.81 3.87 1.52
N THR A 193 6.79 5.17 1.81
CA THR A 193 7.76 5.80 2.74
C THR A 193 7.74 5.13 4.10
N MET A 194 6.55 4.91 4.68
CA MET A 194 6.40 4.24 5.98
C MET A 194 6.96 2.80 5.96
N LEU A 195 6.73 2.05 4.88
CA LEU A 195 7.28 0.71 4.71
C LEU A 195 8.82 0.74 4.67
N LEU A 196 9.40 1.66 3.90
CA LEU A 196 10.85 1.82 3.78
C LEU A 196 11.48 2.30 5.11
N GLU A 197 10.81 3.18 5.86
CA GLU A 197 11.22 3.60 7.20
C GLU A 197 11.28 2.39 8.15
N LEU A 198 10.22 1.55 8.18
CA LEU A 198 10.23 0.31 8.96
C LEU A 198 11.42 -0.61 8.61
N LEU A 199 11.86 -0.61 7.37
CA LEU A 199 12.99 -1.45 6.93
C LEU A 199 14.36 -0.80 7.21
N ARG A 200 14.46 0.53 7.24
CA ARG A 200 15.71 1.27 7.57
C ARG A 200 16.08 1.19 9.04
N ASP A 201 15.11 1.27 9.94
CA ASP A 201 15.33 1.22 11.39
C ASP A 201 15.79 -0.17 11.89
N ALA A 202 16.25 -1.04 10.94
CA ALA A 202 16.75 -2.38 11.20
C ALA A 202 18.19 -2.42 11.73
N TYR A 203 18.80 -1.27 12.11
CA TYR A 203 20.15 -1.19 12.69
C TYR A 203 20.20 -0.30 13.93
#